data_132eae0bd32b1286397d044022b77dc4
#
_entry.id   132eae0bd32b1286397d044022b77dc4
#
_cell.length_a   1.000
_cell.length_b   1.000
_cell.length_c   1.000
_cell.angle_alpha   90.00
_cell.angle_beta   90.00
_cell.angle_gamma   90.00
#
_symmetry.space_group_name_H-M   'P 1'
#
loop_
_entity.id
_entity.type
_entity.pdbx_description
1 polymer ?
#
loop_
_entity_poly.entity_id
_entity_poly.type
_entity_poly.pdbx_seq_one_letter_code
_entity_poly.pdbx_strand_id
1 'polypeptide(L)'
;YITYHRYLKCLLPLGKFIAQFFGVYCCLDNRYFRYTYFGSRNKLIYGYFESDRYFSSIENELKKMYQKNDDTSNPNLYNKICNSESVCVTVRRGDFYTKENQGNLGVCNEEYFQRGIQYIKSIHKDATIFFFSDDIEWVKRNIEVDGPAYYESGRDTLWEKMLLMSSCKHFVISNSTF
;
A
#
# COMPACT_ATOMS: atom_id res chain seq x y z
N TYR A 1 -23.89 2.72 0.33
CA TYR A 1 -22.94 1.70 -0.19
C TYR A 1 -22.65 0.63 0.87
N ILE A 2 -22.37 1.00 2.12
CA ILE A 2 -21.99 0.08 3.22
C ILE A 2 -23.15 -0.82 3.66
N THR A 3 -24.38 -0.30 3.67
CA THR A 3 -25.58 -1.05 4.08
C THR A 3 -25.93 -2.16 3.07
N TYR A 4 -25.74 -1.90 1.79
CA TYR A 4 -25.97 -2.89 0.73
C TYR A 4 -24.99 -4.08 0.82
N HIS A 5 -23.74 -3.82 1.16
CA HIS A 5 -22.73 -4.85 1.38
C HIS A 5 -23.04 -5.78 2.56
N ARG A 6 -23.71 -5.30 3.61
CA ARG A 6 -24.00 -6.10 4.80
C ARG A 6 -25.08 -7.16 4.53
N TYR A 7 -26.12 -6.82 3.76
CA TYR A 7 -27.16 -7.77 3.35
C TYR A 7 -26.65 -8.77 2.29
N LEU A 8 -25.83 -8.32 1.34
CA LEU A 8 -25.18 -9.21 0.38
C LEU A 8 -24.27 -10.25 1.06
N LYS A 9 -23.56 -9.88 2.12
CA LYS A 9 -22.72 -10.84 2.87
C LYS A 9 -23.48 -12.02 3.45
N CYS A 10 -24.72 -11.84 3.87
CA CYS A 10 -25.57 -12.93 4.39
C CYS A 10 -26.08 -13.83 3.26
N LEU A 11 -26.32 -13.31 2.05
CA LEU A 11 -26.79 -14.05 0.89
C LEU A 11 -25.64 -14.67 0.05
N LEU A 12 -24.41 -14.24 0.28
CA LEU A 12 -23.21 -14.69 -0.45
C LEU A 12 -23.00 -16.21 -0.43
N PRO A 13 -23.15 -16.93 0.69
CA PRO A 13 -22.97 -18.39 0.70
C PRO A 13 -24.01 -19.10 -0.19
N LEU A 14 -25.26 -18.66 -0.15
CA LEU A 14 -26.33 -19.21 -0.96
C LEU A 14 -26.12 -18.87 -2.44
N GLY A 15 -25.79 -17.63 -2.75
CA GLY A 15 -25.46 -17.18 -4.11
C GLY A 15 -24.24 -17.91 -4.69
N LYS A 16 -23.25 -18.17 -3.88
CA LYS A 16 -22.07 -18.96 -4.26
C LYS A 16 -22.43 -20.42 -4.60
N PHE A 17 -23.28 -21.03 -3.79
CA PHE A 17 -23.75 -22.38 -4.04
C PHE A 17 -24.58 -22.47 -5.33
N ILE A 18 -25.50 -21.52 -5.55
CA ILE A 18 -26.31 -21.45 -6.78
C ILE A 18 -25.39 -21.21 -8.00
N ALA A 19 -24.44 -20.29 -7.93
CA ALA A 19 -23.50 -20.01 -9.02
C ALA A 19 -22.66 -21.26 -9.36
N GLN A 20 -22.24 -22.00 -8.36
CA GLN A 20 -21.51 -23.25 -8.54
C GLN A 20 -22.32 -24.33 -9.26
N PHE A 21 -23.62 -24.41 -8.97
CA PHE A 21 -24.53 -25.31 -9.68
C PHE A 21 -24.64 -24.96 -11.17
N PHE A 22 -24.54 -23.67 -11.53
CA PHE A 22 -24.51 -23.20 -12.92
C PHE A 22 -23.08 -23.15 -13.51
N GLY A 23 -22.12 -23.82 -12.90
CA GLY A 23 -20.75 -23.91 -13.43
C GLY A 23 -19.93 -22.63 -13.28
N VAL A 24 -20.30 -21.71 -12.37
CA VAL A 24 -19.54 -20.50 -12.06
C VAL A 24 -18.80 -20.66 -10.74
N TYR A 25 -17.48 -20.61 -10.77
CA TYR A 25 -16.66 -20.60 -9.57
C TYR A 25 -16.53 -19.18 -9.00
N CYS A 26 -16.95 -18.97 -7.76
CA CYS A 26 -16.87 -17.68 -7.10
C CYS A 26 -15.68 -17.62 -6.13
N CYS A 27 -14.70 -16.76 -6.42
CA CYS A 27 -13.60 -16.42 -5.55
C CYS A 27 -13.90 -15.07 -4.89
N LEU A 28 -14.15 -15.09 -3.58
CA LEU A 28 -14.50 -13.90 -2.78
C LEU A 28 -13.36 -13.64 -1.80
N ASP A 29 -12.83 -12.41 -1.80
CA ASP A 29 -11.79 -12.00 -0.87
C ASP A 29 -12.42 -11.61 0.48
N ASN A 30 -12.53 -12.59 1.37
CA ASN A 30 -12.94 -12.32 2.76
C ASN A 30 -11.78 -12.51 3.77
N ARG A 31 -10.76 -13.23 3.39
CA ARG A 31 -9.49 -13.48 4.10
C ARG A 31 -8.60 -14.18 3.09
N TYR A 32 -7.28 -14.23 3.31
CA TYR A 32 -6.39 -14.97 2.43
C TYR A 32 -6.98 -16.35 2.09
N PHE A 33 -7.38 -16.53 0.84
CA PHE A 33 -7.99 -17.75 0.33
C PHE A 33 -7.01 -18.41 -0.62
N ARG A 34 -6.58 -19.63 -0.27
CA ARG A 34 -5.75 -20.42 -1.18
C ARG A 34 -6.61 -20.80 -2.38
N TYR A 35 -6.27 -20.29 -3.54
CA TYR A 35 -6.98 -20.60 -4.77
C TYR A 35 -6.80 -22.10 -5.10
N THR A 36 -7.86 -22.89 -4.92
CA THR A 36 -7.92 -24.27 -5.43
C THR A 36 -8.68 -24.23 -6.75
N TYR A 37 -7.98 -24.60 -7.81
CA TYR A 37 -8.56 -24.70 -9.14
C TYR A 37 -9.53 -25.88 -9.21
N PHE A 38 -10.81 -25.60 -9.25
CA PHE A 38 -11.82 -26.57 -9.67
C PHE A 38 -12.17 -26.24 -11.12
N GLY A 39 -11.91 -27.11 -12.07
CA GLY A 39 -12.00 -27.02 -13.52
C GLY A 39 -13.16 -26.28 -14.20
N SER A 40 -13.79 -25.34 -13.52
CA SER A 40 -14.89 -24.52 -14.00
C SER A 40 -14.38 -23.47 -15.00
N ARG A 41 -15.02 -23.38 -16.16
CA ARG A 41 -14.66 -22.43 -17.22
C ARG A 41 -14.93 -20.97 -16.81
N ASN A 42 -16.00 -20.74 -16.07
CA ASN A 42 -16.42 -19.40 -15.66
C ASN A 42 -15.97 -19.13 -14.22
N LYS A 43 -15.36 -17.97 -13.99
CA LYS A 43 -14.88 -17.56 -12.68
C LYS A 43 -15.37 -16.14 -12.38
N LEU A 44 -15.97 -15.97 -11.21
CA LEU A 44 -16.29 -14.67 -10.64
C LEU A 44 -15.27 -14.38 -9.54
N ILE A 45 -14.45 -13.34 -9.74
CA ILE A 45 -13.45 -12.88 -8.79
C ILE A 45 -13.92 -11.55 -8.24
N TYR A 46 -14.10 -11.46 -6.91
CA TYR A 46 -14.57 -10.25 -6.26
C TYR A 46 -13.84 -10.04 -4.93
N GLY A 47 -13.15 -8.89 -4.78
CA GLY A 47 -12.42 -8.51 -3.59
C GLY A 47 -11.25 -7.58 -3.88
N TYR A 48 -10.55 -7.16 -2.84
CA TYR A 48 -9.37 -6.30 -2.94
C TYR A 48 -8.06 -7.10 -3.05
N PHE A 49 -8.03 -8.32 -2.54
CA PHE A 49 -6.88 -9.24 -2.60
C PHE A 49 -5.59 -8.65 -2.02
N GLU A 50 -5.71 -7.89 -0.93
CA GLU A 50 -4.62 -7.18 -0.25
C GLU A 50 -3.73 -8.14 0.56
N SER A 51 -3.02 -9.03 -0.14
CA SER A 51 -2.04 -9.93 0.46
C SER A 51 -0.98 -10.32 -0.57
N ASP A 52 0.27 -10.25 -0.18
CA ASP A 52 1.44 -10.70 -0.96
C ASP A 52 1.36 -12.18 -1.36
N ARG A 53 0.63 -12.99 -0.58
CA ARG A 53 0.44 -14.42 -0.84
C ARG A 53 -0.27 -14.72 -2.15
N TYR A 54 -1.05 -13.78 -2.69
CA TYR A 54 -1.73 -13.97 -3.98
C TYR A 54 -0.77 -13.94 -5.17
N PHE A 55 0.35 -13.28 -5.04
CA PHE A 55 1.34 -13.10 -6.11
C PHE A 55 2.75 -13.59 -5.76
N SER A 56 2.93 -14.24 -4.61
CA SER A 56 4.23 -14.76 -4.18
C SER A 56 4.88 -15.71 -5.19
N SER A 57 4.10 -16.46 -5.96
CA SER A 57 4.61 -17.36 -7.00
C SER A 57 5.14 -16.62 -8.24
N ILE A 58 4.76 -15.37 -8.45
CA ILE A 58 5.17 -14.52 -9.59
C ILE A 58 5.89 -13.25 -9.12
N GLU A 59 6.39 -13.24 -7.89
CA GLU A 59 7.04 -12.08 -7.28
C GLU A 59 8.21 -11.55 -8.14
N ASN A 60 9.05 -12.47 -8.66
CA ASN A 60 10.20 -12.09 -9.48
C ASN A 60 9.78 -11.48 -10.83
N GLU A 61 8.71 -11.96 -11.43
CA GLU A 61 8.14 -11.41 -12.64
C GLU A 61 7.58 -10.01 -12.39
N LEU A 62 6.84 -9.83 -11.29
CA LEU A 62 6.34 -8.52 -10.89
C LEU A 62 7.48 -7.54 -10.62
N LYS A 63 8.51 -7.94 -9.87
CA LYS A 63 9.68 -7.09 -9.65
C LYS A 63 10.33 -6.64 -10.94
N LYS A 64 10.48 -7.53 -11.94
CA LYS A 64 11.00 -7.17 -13.27
C LYS A 64 10.10 -6.19 -14.00
N MET A 65 8.78 -6.34 -13.92
CA MET A 65 7.83 -5.40 -14.55
C MET A 65 7.92 -3.99 -13.97
N TYR A 66 8.23 -3.88 -12.67
CA TYR A 66 8.37 -2.60 -11.98
C TYR A 66 9.81 -2.07 -11.95
N GLN A 67 10.79 -2.87 -12.40
CA GLN A 67 12.14 -2.36 -12.63
C GLN A 67 12.10 -1.40 -13.80
N LYS A 68 12.32 -0.14 -13.50
CA LYS A 68 12.35 0.93 -14.50
C LYS A 68 13.71 0.94 -15.22
N ASN A 69 13.71 1.31 -16.49
CA ASN A 69 14.90 1.84 -17.16
C ASN A 69 15.41 3.06 -16.37
N ASP A 70 16.72 3.20 -16.27
CA ASP A 70 17.47 4.09 -15.36
C ASP A 70 17.19 5.61 -15.47
N ASP A 71 16.20 6.05 -16.23
CA ASP A 71 15.84 7.46 -16.39
C ASP A 71 14.84 7.90 -15.32
N THR A 72 15.38 8.39 -14.20
CA THR A 72 14.55 9.08 -13.20
C THR A 72 14.49 10.57 -13.49
N SER A 73 13.31 11.18 -13.38
CA SER A 73 13.13 12.63 -13.48
C SER A 73 13.62 13.35 -12.22
N ASN A 74 13.90 12.61 -11.14
CA ASN A 74 14.41 13.13 -9.87
C ASN A 74 15.71 12.43 -9.43
N PRO A 75 16.80 12.54 -10.20
CA PRO A 75 18.05 11.81 -9.94
C PRO A 75 18.68 12.19 -8.59
N ASN A 76 18.50 13.42 -8.14
CA ASN A 76 19.05 13.87 -6.85
C ASN A 76 18.41 13.14 -5.67
N LEU A 77 17.09 12.99 -5.65
CA LEU A 77 16.40 12.27 -4.58
C LEU A 77 16.66 10.77 -4.68
N TYR A 78 16.65 10.22 -5.89
CA TYR A 78 16.98 8.82 -6.15
C TYR A 78 18.38 8.45 -5.64
N ASN A 79 19.38 9.25 -5.97
CA ASN A 79 20.75 9.02 -5.50
C ASN A 79 20.87 9.08 -3.97
N LYS A 80 20.15 10.00 -3.31
CA LYS A 80 20.12 10.06 -1.84
C LYS A 80 19.51 8.81 -1.24
N ILE A 81 18.42 8.30 -1.82
CA ILE A 81 17.76 7.07 -1.40
C ILE A 81 18.73 5.88 -1.52
N CYS A 82 19.33 5.70 -2.69
CA CYS A 82 20.23 4.57 -2.96
C CYS A 82 21.51 4.58 -2.10
N ASN A 83 22.03 5.76 -1.77
CA ASN A 83 23.29 5.93 -1.03
C ASN A 83 23.10 6.10 0.50
N SER A 84 21.91 5.86 1.02
CA SER A 84 21.64 5.97 2.46
C SER A 84 20.99 4.71 3.03
N GLU A 85 20.88 4.63 4.34
CA GLU A 85 20.00 3.68 5.02
C GLU A 85 18.58 4.26 4.98
N SER A 86 17.95 4.11 3.82
CA SER A 86 16.75 4.83 3.44
C SER A 86 15.46 4.22 4.00
N VAL A 87 14.63 5.07 4.58
CA VAL A 87 13.30 4.73 5.11
C VAL A 87 12.24 5.50 4.36
N CYS A 88 11.39 4.79 3.64
CA CYS A 88 10.19 5.34 3.02
C CYS A 88 9.09 5.51 4.07
N VAL A 89 8.57 6.72 4.22
CA VAL A 89 7.40 6.99 5.07
C VAL A 89 6.28 7.53 4.18
N THR A 90 5.24 6.71 3.96
CA THR A 90 4.08 7.13 3.18
C THR A 90 2.97 7.61 4.09
N VAL A 91 2.54 8.86 3.91
CA VAL A 91 1.50 9.50 4.73
C VAL A 91 0.32 9.86 3.84
N ARG A 92 -0.77 9.10 3.97
CA ARG A 92 -2.03 9.35 3.24
C ARG A 92 -2.99 10.13 4.12
N ARG A 93 -3.42 11.30 3.64
CA ARG A 93 -4.34 12.19 4.35
C ARG A 93 -5.59 12.51 3.53
N GLY A 94 -5.48 13.10 2.40
CA GLY A 94 -6.49 13.55 1.45
C GLY A 94 -7.93 13.09 1.76
N ASP A 95 -8.42 12.18 0.98
CA ASP A 95 -9.76 11.59 1.10
C ASP A 95 -10.00 10.79 2.40
N PHE A 96 -8.93 10.30 3.06
CA PHE A 96 -9.03 9.59 4.34
C PHE A 96 -9.53 10.48 5.49
N TYR A 97 -9.28 11.78 5.44
CA TYR A 97 -9.70 12.76 6.46
C TYR A 97 -11.07 13.38 6.19
N THR A 98 -11.81 12.93 5.18
CA THR A 98 -13.22 13.32 5.02
C THR A 98 -14.08 12.73 6.14
N LYS A 99 -15.15 13.43 6.52
CA LYS A 99 -16.06 12.97 7.59
C LYS A 99 -16.66 11.57 7.34
N GLU A 100 -16.84 11.22 6.07
CA GLU A 100 -17.35 9.91 5.68
C GLU A 100 -16.32 8.79 5.87
N ASN A 101 -15.05 9.07 5.65
CA ASN A 101 -13.99 8.06 5.63
C ASN A 101 -13.33 7.86 7.01
N GLN A 102 -13.29 8.89 7.85
CA GLN A 102 -12.68 8.81 9.20
C GLN A 102 -13.27 7.70 10.07
N GLY A 103 -14.59 7.44 9.94
CA GLY A 103 -15.27 6.38 10.71
C GLY A 103 -15.11 4.96 10.14
N ASN A 104 -14.70 4.84 8.88
CA ASN A 104 -14.73 3.57 8.14
C ASN A 104 -13.36 2.98 7.83
N LEU A 105 -12.36 3.82 7.58
CA LEU A 105 -11.05 3.37 7.07
C LEU A 105 -9.96 3.32 8.15
N GLY A 106 -10.20 3.95 9.31
CA GLY A 106 -9.14 4.18 10.29
C GLY A 106 -8.02 5.04 9.69
N VAL A 107 -7.52 5.99 10.45
CA VAL A 107 -6.48 6.91 9.98
C VAL A 107 -5.23 6.70 10.81
N CYS A 108 -4.08 6.52 10.15
CA CYS A 108 -2.79 6.52 10.82
C CYS A 108 -2.51 7.95 11.31
N ASN A 109 -2.42 8.12 12.62
CA ASN A 109 -2.15 9.40 13.27
C ASN A 109 -0.64 9.70 13.38
N GLU A 110 -0.30 10.87 13.91
CA GLU A 110 1.07 11.31 14.11
C GLU A 110 1.88 10.30 14.93
N GLU A 111 1.28 9.80 16.01
CA GLU A 111 1.91 8.87 16.93
C GLU A 111 2.32 7.56 16.23
N TYR A 112 1.48 7.07 15.32
CA TYR A 112 1.80 5.89 14.52
C TYR A 112 3.10 6.07 13.72
N PHE A 113 3.22 7.20 12.99
CA PHE A 113 4.40 7.48 12.18
C PHE A 113 5.63 7.72 13.06
N GLN A 114 5.49 8.48 14.14
CA GLN A 114 6.56 8.72 15.11
C GLN A 114 7.11 7.41 15.67
N ARG A 115 6.25 6.53 16.13
CA ARG A 115 6.64 5.20 16.65
C ARG A 115 7.30 4.33 15.60
N GLY A 116 6.78 4.33 14.37
CA GLY A 116 7.37 3.58 13.25
C GLY A 116 8.79 4.06 12.92
N ILE A 117 8.99 5.37 12.82
CA ILE A 117 10.29 5.99 12.58
C ILE A 117 11.26 5.68 13.72
N GLN A 118 10.84 5.87 14.97
CA GLN A 118 11.65 5.58 16.15
C GLN A 118 12.06 4.11 16.22
N TYR A 119 11.15 3.19 15.90
CA TYR A 119 11.44 1.77 15.86
C TYR A 119 12.54 1.45 14.85
N ILE A 120 12.43 1.96 13.61
CA ILE A 120 13.46 1.73 12.59
C ILE A 120 14.79 2.37 13.03
N LYS A 121 14.78 3.59 13.56
CA LYS A 121 16.01 4.27 14.05
C LYS A 121 16.64 3.59 15.25
N SER A 122 15.89 2.86 16.04
CA SER A 122 16.45 2.06 17.14
C SER A 122 17.33 0.90 16.65
N ILE A 123 17.05 0.40 15.45
CA ILE A 123 17.78 -0.68 14.80
C ILE A 123 18.85 -0.11 13.85
N HIS A 124 18.49 0.92 13.08
CA HIS A 124 19.33 1.57 12.08
C HIS A 124 19.56 3.03 12.45
N LYS A 125 20.62 3.28 13.26
CA LYS A 125 20.89 4.62 13.81
C LYS A 125 21.12 5.70 12.76
N ASP A 126 21.71 5.33 11.61
CA ASP A 126 22.01 6.23 10.50
C ASP A 126 20.87 6.33 9.47
N ALA A 127 19.67 5.86 9.84
CA ALA A 127 18.52 5.87 8.94
C ALA A 127 18.16 7.29 8.49
N THR A 128 18.00 7.44 7.18
CA THR A 128 17.56 8.66 6.52
C THR A 128 16.11 8.53 6.09
N ILE A 129 15.28 9.49 6.45
CA ILE A 129 13.84 9.43 6.25
C ILE A 129 13.43 10.12 4.96
N PHE A 130 12.62 9.47 4.15
CA PHE A 130 12.06 9.99 2.90
C PHE A 130 10.54 9.97 2.98
N PHE A 131 9.94 11.16 3.02
CA PHE A 131 8.48 11.30 3.11
C PHE A 131 7.83 11.43 1.73
N PHE A 132 6.78 10.64 1.54
CA PHE A 132 5.88 10.69 0.40
C PHE A 132 4.45 10.91 0.92
N SER A 133 3.80 11.98 0.49
CA SER A 133 2.48 12.33 0.99
C SER A 133 1.69 13.14 -0.03
N ASP A 134 0.38 13.06 0.06
CA ASP A 134 -0.55 13.99 -0.60
C ASP A 134 -0.72 15.32 0.18
N ASP A 135 -0.15 15.42 1.41
CA ASP A 135 -0.13 16.63 2.25
C ASP A 135 1.25 16.78 2.94
N ILE A 136 2.26 17.11 2.16
CA ILE A 136 3.65 17.26 2.64
C ILE A 136 3.78 18.38 3.68
N GLU A 137 3.00 19.44 3.56
CA GLU A 137 3.06 20.55 4.52
C GLU A 137 2.53 20.14 5.90
N TRP A 138 1.55 19.24 5.93
CA TRP A 138 1.11 18.65 7.19
C TRP A 138 2.21 17.78 7.80
N VAL A 139 2.85 16.94 6.99
CA VAL A 139 3.96 16.07 7.44
C VAL A 139 5.06 16.88 8.12
N LYS A 140 5.52 17.95 7.47
CA LYS A 140 6.57 18.86 8.02
C LYS A 140 6.19 19.49 9.36
N ARG A 141 4.90 19.77 9.57
CA ARG A 141 4.42 20.42 10.80
C ARG A 141 4.16 19.46 11.94
N ASN A 142 3.85 18.19 11.66
CA ASN A 142 3.31 17.28 12.67
C ASN A 142 4.19 16.04 12.92
N ILE A 143 5.15 15.74 12.02
CA ILE A 143 6.03 14.59 12.20
C ILE A 143 7.46 15.09 12.39
N GLU A 144 7.96 14.97 13.60
CA GLU A 144 9.32 15.36 13.93
C GLU A 144 10.29 14.20 13.61
N VAL A 145 11.44 14.55 13.05
CA VAL A 145 12.51 13.60 12.73
C VAL A 145 13.82 14.11 13.29
N ASP A 146 14.42 13.32 14.15
CA ASP A 146 15.79 13.55 14.57
C ASP A 146 16.77 13.03 13.49
N GLY A 147 17.46 13.94 12.80
CA GLY A 147 18.41 13.65 11.72
C GLY A 147 17.89 13.94 10.31
N PRO A 148 18.56 13.37 9.27
CA PRO A 148 18.27 13.73 7.89
C PRO A 148 16.88 13.26 7.45
N ALA A 149 16.11 14.20 6.91
CA ALA A 149 14.79 13.96 6.36
C ALA A 149 14.62 14.68 5.02
N TYR A 150 14.01 14.00 4.05
CA TYR A 150 13.72 14.52 2.73
C TYR A 150 12.24 14.35 2.42
N TYR A 151 11.69 15.29 1.67
CA TYR A 151 10.26 15.36 1.36
C TYR A 151 10.09 15.38 -0.16
N GLU A 152 9.29 14.46 -0.67
CA GLU A 152 8.93 14.45 -2.10
C GLU A 152 8.13 15.72 -2.42
N SER A 153 8.43 16.34 -3.57
CA SER A 153 7.95 17.69 -3.89
C SER A 153 6.48 17.75 -4.37
N GLY A 154 5.83 16.62 -4.57
CA GLY A 154 4.50 16.53 -5.18
C GLY A 154 4.49 16.66 -6.71
N ARG A 155 5.64 16.89 -7.35
CA ARG A 155 5.78 17.10 -8.80
C ARG A 155 6.06 15.83 -9.58
N ASP A 156 6.53 14.79 -8.88
CA ASP A 156 6.89 13.53 -9.51
C ASP A 156 5.63 12.79 -9.99
N THR A 157 5.75 12.14 -11.13
CA THR A 157 4.67 11.29 -11.66
C THR A 157 4.43 10.09 -10.76
N LEU A 158 3.31 9.40 -10.92
CA LEU A 158 3.00 8.18 -10.17
C LEU A 158 4.12 7.14 -10.27
N TRP A 159 4.63 6.90 -11.48
CA TRP A 159 5.74 5.97 -11.73
C TRP A 159 7.03 6.38 -11.04
N GLU A 160 7.32 7.66 -11.06
CA GLU A 160 8.48 8.22 -10.38
C GLU A 160 8.40 8.00 -8.87
N LYS A 161 7.26 8.31 -8.28
CA LYS A 161 7.03 8.06 -6.85
C LYS A 161 7.17 6.58 -6.50
N MET A 162 6.61 5.69 -7.32
CA MET A 162 6.76 4.25 -7.13
C MET A 162 8.22 3.81 -7.21
N LEU A 163 9.00 4.33 -8.17
CA LEU A 163 10.43 4.06 -8.28
C LEU A 163 11.17 4.52 -7.03
N LEU A 164 10.98 5.78 -6.63
CA LEU A 164 11.64 6.36 -5.46
C LEU A 164 11.29 5.59 -4.18
N MET A 165 10.01 5.32 -3.95
CA MET A 165 9.56 4.55 -2.80
C MET A 165 10.14 3.13 -2.79
N SER A 166 10.03 2.41 -3.91
CA SER A 166 10.50 1.02 -4.00
C SER A 166 12.02 0.87 -3.92
N SER A 167 12.77 1.96 -4.12
CA SER A 167 14.22 2.00 -3.97
C SER A 167 14.67 2.19 -2.52
N CYS A 168 13.75 2.48 -1.60
CA CYS A 168 14.06 2.55 -0.18
C CYS A 168 14.24 1.15 0.43
N LYS A 169 15.03 1.07 1.51
CA LYS A 169 15.33 -0.19 2.19
C LYS A 169 14.29 -0.58 3.25
N HIS A 170 13.71 0.41 3.91
CA HIS A 170 12.75 0.20 5.01
C HIS A 170 11.49 1.03 4.76
N PHE A 171 10.38 0.62 5.41
CA PHE A 171 9.07 1.23 5.14
C PHE A 171 8.28 1.46 6.42
N VAL A 172 7.68 2.65 6.54
CA VAL A 172 6.58 2.97 7.46
C VAL A 172 5.43 3.44 6.58
N ILE A 173 4.41 2.61 6.40
CA ILE A 173 3.34 2.86 5.44
C ILE A 173 2.01 3.15 6.13
N SER A 174 1.23 4.06 5.57
CA SER A 174 -0.17 4.23 5.95
C SER A 174 -1.01 3.04 5.45
N ASN A 175 -2.20 2.90 6.01
CA ASN A 175 -3.17 1.88 5.62
C ASN A 175 -3.85 2.21 4.26
N SER A 176 -3.06 2.47 3.25
CA SER A 176 -3.48 2.81 1.89
C SER A 176 -2.97 1.79 0.91
N THR A 177 -3.71 1.57 -0.18
CA THR A 177 -3.28 0.70 -1.29
C THR A 177 -2.22 1.34 -2.17
N PHE A 178 -1.87 2.58 -1.87
CA PHE A 178 -0.79 3.33 -2.51
C PHE A 178 0.10 3.97 -1.48
#